data_8a02402932fc23a60da6c95827687412
#
_entry.id   8a02402932fc23a60da6c95827687412
#
_cell.length_a   1.000
_cell.length_b   1.000
_cell.length_c   1.000
_cell.angle_alpha   90.00
_cell.angle_beta   90.00
_cell.angle_gamma   90.00
#
_symmetry.space_group_name_H-M   'P 1'
#
loop_
_entity.id
_entity.type
_entity.pdbx_description
1 polymer ?
#
loop_
_entity_poly.entity_id
_entity_poly.type
_entity_poly.pdbx_seq_one_letter_code
_entity_poly.pdbx_strand_id
1 'polypeptide(L)'
;MEISRRQFMKASAAAGTALVSGLGFDLSAAQVYAKALRIKGAKVATSICCFCSVGCGLLVHTTEGKVINIEGDPEHPISEGSLCAKGASIYEVVHKPIRVRKPRSRAPGAAA
;
A
#
# COMPACT_ATOMS: atom_id res chain seq x y z
N MET A 1 29.16 20.23 -23.67
CA MET A 1 27.71 20.23 -23.48
C MET A 1 27.41 19.32 -22.29
N GLU A 2 27.22 19.88 -21.10
CA GLU A 2 26.99 19.07 -19.89
C GLU A 2 25.49 18.79 -19.77
N ILE A 3 25.11 17.53 -19.87
CA ILE A 3 23.73 17.09 -19.69
C ILE A 3 23.53 16.80 -18.22
N SER A 4 22.63 17.51 -17.56
CA SER A 4 22.26 17.23 -16.16
C SER A 4 21.54 15.88 -16.03
N ARG A 5 21.67 15.21 -14.86
CA ARG A 5 20.98 13.94 -14.58
C ARG A 5 19.47 14.01 -14.86
N ARG A 6 18.85 15.16 -14.54
CA ARG A 6 17.42 15.40 -14.77
C ARG A 6 17.08 15.47 -16.27
N GLN A 7 17.94 16.11 -17.08
CA GLN A 7 17.77 16.19 -18.54
C GLN A 7 17.95 14.80 -19.17
N PHE A 8 18.94 14.03 -18.71
CA PHE A 8 19.13 12.65 -19.15
C PHE A 8 17.89 11.79 -18.87
N MET A 9 17.35 11.83 -17.66
CA MET A 9 16.14 11.08 -17.30
C MET A 9 14.92 11.47 -18.13
N LYS A 10 14.75 12.78 -18.43
CA LYS A 10 13.65 13.25 -19.30
C LYS A 10 13.83 12.80 -20.74
N ALA A 11 15.03 12.89 -21.26
CA ALA A 11 15.34 12.50 -22.64
C ALA A 11 15.19 10.98 -22.83
N SER A 12 15.65 10.16 -21.89
CA SER A 12 15.50 8.71 -21.94
C SER A 12 14.04 8.26 -21.82
N ALA A 13 13.24 8.90 -20.97
CA ALA A 13 11.81 8.64 -20.87
C ALA A 13 11.07 8.97 -22.19
N ALA A 14 11.37 10.12 -22.80
CA ALA A 14 10.78 10.54 -24.08
C ALA A 14 11.20 9.60 -25.23
N ALA A 15 12.48 9.22 -25.30
CA ALA A 15 12.97 8.27 -26.30
C ALA A 15 12.38 6.86 -26.09
N GLY A 16 12.22 6.40 -24.85
CA GLY A 16 11.62 5.13 -24.51
C GLY A 16 10.15 5.06 -24.93
N THR A 17 9.37 6.13 -24.70
CA THR A 17 7.97 6.17 -25.13
C THR A 17 7.82 6.19 -26.64
N ALA A 18 8.66 6.93 -27.36
CA ALA A 18 8.68 6.95 -28.82
C ALA A 18 9.03 5.59 -29.42
N LEU A 19 10.00 4.89 -28.86
CA LEU A 19 10.39 3.53 -29.27
C LEU A 19 9.26 2.53 -29.04
N VAL A 20 8.62 2.55 -27.86
CA VAL A 20 7.53 1.64 -27.49
C VAL A 20 6.31 1.86 -28.40
N SER A 21 5.92 3.11 -28.69
CA SER A 21 4.83 3.41 -29.60
C SER A 21 5.17 3.05 -31.07
N GLY A 22 6.43 3.24 -31.48
CA GLY A 22 6.90 2.85 -32.82
C GLY A 22 6.99 1.34 -33.06
N LEU A 23 7.13 0.52 -31.98
CA LEU A 23 7.14 -0.93 -32.03
C LEU A 23 5.73 -1.55 -31.92
N GLY A 24 4.66 -0.74 -31.90
CA GLY A 24 3.28 -1.22 -31.85
C GLY A 24 2.85 -1.84 -30.51
N PHE A 25 3.56 -1.55 -29.42
CA PHE A 25 3.12 -1.97 -28.08
C PHE A 25 1.83 -1.24 -27.69
N ASP A 26 0.75 -1.99 -27.53
CA ASP A 26 -0.52 -1.45 -27.04
C ASP A 26 -0.53 -1.40 -25.51
N LEU A 27 -0.48 -0.17 -24.95
CA LEU A 27 -0.55 0.08 -23.51
C LEU A 27 -1.97 0.28 -22.99
N SER A 28 -2.98 0.07 -23.82
CA SER A 28 -4.39 0.25 -23.44
C SER A 28 -4.79 -0.64 -22.29
N ALA A 29 -4.30 -1.88 -22.26
CA ALA A 29 -4.52 -2.83 -21.17
C ALA A 29 -3.94 -2.29 -19.84
N ALA A 30 -2.74 -1.73 -19.85
CA ALA A 30 -2.11 -1.15 -18.65
C ALA A 30 -2.92 0.05 -18.14
N GLN A 31 -3.48 0.87 -19.02
CA GLN A 31 -4.34 1.98 -18.65
C GLN A 31 -5.67 1.53 -18.04
N VAL A 32 -6.25 0.43 -18.55
CA VAL A 32 -7.46 -0.17 -17.97
C VAL A 32 -7.18 -0.66 -16.54
N TYR A 33 -6.08 -1.38 -16.33
CA TYR A 33 -5.68 -1.82 -14.98
C TYR A 33 -5.43 -0.65 -14.03
N ALA A 34 -4.77 0.41 -14.50
CA ALA A 34 -4.54 1.62 -13.69
C ALA A 34 -5.86 2.33 -13.29
N LYS A 35 -6.87 2.30 -14.15
CA LYS A 35 -8.21 2.85 -13.83
C LYS A 35 -8.98 2.02 -12.80
N ALA A 36 -8.67 0.75 -12.69
CA ALA A 36 -9.33 -0.21 -11.80
C ALA A 36 -8.65 -0.36 -10.43
N LEU A 37 -7.72 0.53 -10.03
CA LEU A 37 -7.08 0.48 -8.73
C LEU A 37 -8.11 0.50 -7.60
N ARG A 38 -8.02 -0.46 -6.68
CA ARG A 38 -8.94 -0.63 -5.53
C ARG A 38 -9.01 0.61 -4.64
N ILE A 39 -7.94 1.40 -4.57
CA ILE A 39 -7.85 2.61 -3.74
C ILE A 39 -8.40 3.87 -4.42
N LYS A 40 -8.84 3.77 -5.68
CA LYS A 40 -9.38 4.92 -6.41
C LYS A 40 -10.67 5.40 -5.75
N GLY A 41 -10.68 6.65 -5.29
CA GLY A 41 -11.82 7.24 -4.59
C GLY A 41 -11.95 6.82 -3.12
N ALA A 42 -10.99 6.07 -2.57
CA ALA A 42 -10.96 5.74 -1.15
C ALA A 42 -10.64 6.98 -0.31
N LYS A 43 -11.20 7.05 0.88
CA LYS A 43 -10.78 8.01 1.91
C LYS A 43 -9.51 7.48 2.57
N VAL A 44 -8.54 8.38 2.78
CA VAL A 44 -7.26 8.05 3.41
C VAL A 44 -7.24 8.64 4.82
N ALA A 45 -6.81 7.84 5.79
CA ALA A 45 -6.56 8.26 7.16
C ALA A 45 -5.17 7.81 7.58
N THR A 46 -4.44 8.65 8.30
CA THR A 46 -3.16 8.30 8.90
C THR A 46 -3.36 7.52 10.19
N SER A 47 -2.46 6.57 10.47
CA SER A 47 -2.45 5.76 11.69
C SER A 47 -1.03 5.34 12.05
N ILE A 48 -0.87 4.70 13.19
CA ILE A 48 0.42 4.19 13.67
C ILE A 48 0.34 2.67 13.84
N CYS A 49 1.40 1.98 13.45
CA CYS A 49 1.52 0.53 13.61
C CYS A 49 1.58 0.15 15.09
N CYS A 50 0.78 -0.85 15.49
CA CYS A 50 0.64 -1.28 16.89
C CYS A 50 1.59 -2.42 17.32
N PHE A 51 2.42 -2.97 16.42
CA PHE A 51 3.17 -4.20 16.71
C PHE A 51 4.47 -4.00 17.48
N CYS A 52 5.12 -2.88 17.35
CA CYS A 52 6.38 -2.64 18.07
C CYS A 52 6.61 -1.14 18.34
N SER A 53 7.62 -0.84 19.15
CA SER A 53 7.97 0.52 19.57
C SER A 53 8.48 1.43 18.44
N VAL A 54 8.78 0.92 17.27
CA VAL A 54 9.18 1.75 16.12
C VAL A 54 8.04 2.68 15.71
N GLY A 55 6.77 2.25 15.85
CA GLY A 55 5.62 3.10 15.58
C GLY A 55 5.55 3.59 14.14
N CYS A 56 5.77 2.71 13.16
CA CYS A 56 5.71 3.09 11.74
C CYS A 56 4.39 3.75 11.37
N GLY A 57 4.43 4.81 10.58
CA GLY A 57 3.26 5.48 10.03
C GLY A 57 2.55 4.62 8.99
N LEU A 58 1.23 4.67 9.00
CA LEU A 58 0.35 3.92 8.11
C LEU A 58 -0.62 4.86 7.41
N LEU A 59 -0.86 4.63 6.12
CA LEU A 59 -1.98 5.16 5.38
C LEU A 59 -3.06 4.07 5.26
N VAL A 60 -4.21 4.33 5.83
CA VAL A 60 -5.36 3.42 5.84
C VAL A 60 -6.38 3.90 4.82
N HIS A 61 -6.59 3.13 3.77
CA HIS A 61 -7.57 3.43 2.72
C HIS A 61 -8.91 2.77 3.06
N THR A 62 -9.98 3.57 3.04
CA THR A 62 -11.32 3.11 3.39
C THR A 62 -12.34 3.47 2.31
N THR A 63 -13.28 2.57 2.08
CA THR A 63 -14.43 2.78 1.22
C THR A 63 -15.67 2.24 1.92
N GLU A 64 -16.73 3.03 2.01
CA GLU A 64 -17.99 2.64 2.68
C GLU A 64 -17.79 2.11 4.10
N GLY A 65 -16.85 2.71 4.85
CA GLY A 65 -16.55 2.30 6.23
C GLY A 65 -15.74 1.00 6.36
N LYS A 66 -15.28 0.42 5.26
CA LYS A 66 -14.42 -0.77 5.25
C LYS A 66 -13.00 -0.42 4.87
N VAL A 67 -12.02 -0.99 5.57
CA VAL A 67 -10.61 -0.89 5.20
C VAL A 67 -10.37 -1.72 3.95
N ILE A 68 -9.84 -1.11 2.89
CA ILE A 68 -9.56 -1.79 1.62
C ILE A 68 -8.07 -1.94 1.32
N ASN A 69 -7.24 -1.10 1.92
CA ASN A 69 -5.79 -1.17 1.81
C ASN A 69 -5.10 -0.52 3.00
N ILE A 70 -3.89 -0.98 3.32
CA ILE A 70 -2.99 -0.36 4.30
C ILE A 70 -1.59 -0.33 3.69
N GLU A 71 -0.96 0.83 3.72
CA GLU A 71 0.41 1.02 3.22
C GLU A 71 1.20 1.94 4.15
N GLY A 72 2.51 2.02 3.99
CA GLY A 72 3.36 2.90 4.76
C GLY A 72 3.17 4.35 4.38
N ASP A 73 3.20 5.23 5.38
CA ASP A 73 3.12 6.67 5.19
C ASP A 73 4.50 7.23 4.79
N PRO A 74 4.68 7.74 3.56
CA PRO A 74 5.96 8.28 3.11
C PRO A 74 6.35 9.60 3.82
N GLU A 75 5.40 10.30 4.43
CA GLU A 75 5.65 11.53 5.18
C GLU A 75 6.02 11.27 6.64
N HIS A 76 5.92 10.02 7.09
CA HIS A 76 6.24 9.68 8.47
C HIS A 76 7.76 9.70 8.72
N PRO A 77 8.26 10.47 9.72
CA PRO A 77 9.68 10.78 9.89
C PRO A 77 10.57 9.59 10.26
N ILE A 78 10.01 8.47 10.71
CA ILE A 78 10.77 7.30 11.15
C ILE A 78 10.79 6.21 10.06
N SER A 79 9.66 5.92 9.46
CA SER A 79 9.51 4.79 8.53
C SER A 79 9.56 5.19 7.07
N GLU A 80 9.33 6.47 6.73
CA GLU A 80 9.40 7.02 5.36
C GLU A 80 8.73 6.10 4.31
N GLY A 81 7.54 5.60 4.63
CA GLY A 81 6.79 4.67 3.78
C GLY A 81 7.18 3.20 3.90
N SER A 82 8.23 2.85 4.62
CA SER A 82 8.66 1.46 4.79
C SER A 82 7.80 0.73 5.82
N LEU A 83 7.39 -0.50 5.51
CA LEU A 83 6.72 -1.41 6.44
C LEU A 83 7.42 -2.76 6.47
N CYS A 84 7.58 -3.31 7.68
CA CYS A 84 7.98 -4.71 7.82
C CYS A 84 6.78 -5.64 7.60
N ALA A 85 7.01 -6.95 7.53
CA ALA A 85 5.96 -7.95 7.32
C ALA A 85 4.80 -7.85 8.32
N LYS A 86 5.06 -7.48 9.58
CA LYS A 86 4.01 -7.28 10.59
C LYS A 86 3.12 -6.08 10.27
N GLY A 87 3.71 -4.93 9.92
CA GLY A 87 2.97 -3.73 9.51
C GLY A 87 2.12 -3.98 8.27
N ALA A 88 2.69 -4.64 7.27
CA ALA A 88 1.97 -5.00 6.05
C ALA A 88 0.81 -5.98 6.31
N SER A 89 0.92 -6.86 7.33
CA SER A 89 -0.13 -7.84 7.68
C SER A 89 -1.29 -7.27 8.50
N ILE A 90 -1.27 -6.00 8.90
CA ILE A 90 -2.37 -5.38 9.67
C ILE A 90 -3.70 -5.49 8.92
N TYR A 91 -3.68 -5.34 7.60
CA TYR A 91 -4.86 -5.51 6.76
C TYR A 91 -5.55 -6.86 7.00
N GLU A 92 -4.77 -7.95 7.08
CA GLU A 92 -5.28 -9.29 7.36
C GLU A 92 -5.91 -9.39 8.76
N VAL A 93 -5.28 -8.75 9.76
CA VAL A 93 -5.82 -8.74 11.14
C VAL A 93 -7.21 -8.11 11.21
N VAL A 94 -7.47 -7.07 10.40
CA VAL A 94 -8.78 -6.42 10.34
C VAL A 94 -9.85 -7.33 9.75
N HIS A 95 -9.49 -8.13 8.73
CA HIS A 95 -10.44 -8.94 7.95
C HIS A 95 -10.58 -10.40 8.40
N LYS A 96 -9.65 -10.92 9.19
CA LYS A 96 -9.68 -12.33 9.64
C LYS A 96 -10.91 -12.64 10.49
N PRO A 97 -11.69 -13.68 10.16
CA PRO A 97 -12.86 -14.10 10.93
C PRO A 97 -12.50 -14.69 12.30
N ILE A 98 -11.27 -15.18 12.46
CA ILE A 98 -10.76 -15.75 13.72
C ILE A 98 -10.41 -14.69 14.78
N ARG A 99 -10.51 -13.40 14.46
CA ARG A 99 -10.22 -12.31 15.37
C ARG A 99 -11.14 -12.39 16.59
N VAL A 100 -10.55 -12.45 17.78
CA VAL A 100 -11.30 -12.41 19.04
C VAL A 100 -11.90 -11.03 19.25
N ARG A 101 -13.23 -10.93 19.18
CA ARG A 101 -13.99 -9.66 19.32
C ARG A 101 -14.65 -9.52 20.69
N LYS A 102 -14.70 -10.60 21.47
CA LYS A 102 -15.31 -10.63 22.81
C LYS A 102 -14.35 -11.33 23.77
N PRO A 103 -14.36 -10.97 25.05
CA PRO A 103 -13.62 -11.70 26.07
C PRO A 103 -14.01 -13.20 26.04
N ARG A 104 -13.01 -14.06 26.15
CA ARG A 104 -13.20 -15.50 26.25
C ARG A 104 -12.59 -15.99 27.55
N SER A 105 -13.30 -16.82 28.26
CA SER A 105 -12.81 -17.54 29.44
C SER A 105 -12.86 -19.02 29.19
N ARG A 106 -11.91 -19.76 29.76
CA ARG A 106 -11.92 -21.21 29.77
C ARG A 106 -12.05 -21.68 31.22
N ALA A 107 -13.07 -22.49 31.51
CA ALA A 107 -13.20 -23.13 32.80
C ALA A 107 -12.04 -24.13 33.02
N PRO A 108 -11.55 -24.31 34.23
CA PRO A 108 -10.58 -25.36 34.55
C PRO A 108 -11.07 -26.74 34.08
N GLY A 109 -10.21 -27.45 33.33
CA GLY A 109 -10.55 -28.78 32.79
C GLY A 109 -11.38 -28.83 31.50
N ALA A 110 -11.74 -27.67 30.91
CA ALA A 110 -12.40 -27.64 29.61
C ALA A 110 -11.43 -28.07 28.48
N ALA A 111 -11.92 -28.93 27.57
CA ALA A 111 -11.17 -29.31 26.37
C ALA A 111 -10.84 -28.09 25.48
N ALA A 112 -9.75 -28.18 24.70
CA ALA A 112 -9.29 -27.12 23.80
C ALA A 112 -10.22 -26.99 22.60
#